data_71d805a23096365296e964223b01ea30
#
_entry.id   71d805a23096365296e964223b01ea30
#
_cell.length_a   1.000
_cell.length_b   1.000
_cell.length_c   1.000
_cell.angle_alpha   90.00
_cell.angle_beta   90.00
_cell.angle_gamma   90.00
#
_symmetry.space_group_name_H-M   'P 1'
#
loop_
_entity.id
_entity.type
_entity.pdbx_description
1 polymer ?
#
loop_
_entity_poly.entity_id
_entity_poly.type
_entity_poly.pdbx_seq_one_letter_code
_entity_poly.pdbx_strand_id
1 'polypeptide(L)'
;MGHVIVVGNEKGGAGKSTLSVHVAVACAISGLKVAALDLDRRQRTFERYFENRARWSNSNDADLPMPDFFFLGKPAAERRAEAEAEETAATQALISQMRDSHDIVIIDAPGADTPASRAAHACADTLVTPLNDSFIDFDLLAEIDPVTGDVGKPSVYAEMVWEARKLKAASKGKPIDWVLMRNRLSPLDAKNKRRVGDALAALAQRIGFRVAPGLSERVIYREMFTAGLTLLDLTDEGASASFTLSHVAARQELRDLMLALKLPKIKGTATVGF
;
A
#
# COMPACT_ATOMS: atom_id res chain seq x y z
N MET A 1 -10.33 -4.51 17.72
CA MET A 1 -10.46 -4.61 16.25
C MET A 1 -9.21 -4.08 15.57
N GLY A 2 -8.64 -4.87 14.65
CA GLY A 2 -7.48 -4.51 13.85
C GLY A 2 -7.73 -3.33 12.92
N HIS A 3 -6.67 -2.64 12.52
CA HIS A 3 -6.70 -1.53 11.58
C HIS A 3 -6.43 -2.02 10.15
N VAL A 4 -7.32 -1.72 9.22
CA VAL A 4 -7.24 -2.16 7.82
C VAL A 4 -6.54 -1.12 6.97
N ILE A 5 -5.44 -1.52 6.35
CA ILE A 5 -4.67 -0.73 5.39
C ILE A 5 -4.85 -1.37 4.02
N VAL A 6 -5.41 -0.63 3.08
CA VAL A 6 -5.48 -1.04 1.68
C VAL A 6 -4.45 -0.26 0.88
N VAL A 7 -3.62 -0.95 0.12
CA VAL A 7 -2.71 -0.32 -0.84
C VAL A 7 -3.33 -0.47 -2.22
N GLY A 8 -3.85 0.62 -2.76
CA GLY A 8 -4.65 0.63 -3.98
C GLY A 8 -4.23 1.70 -4.98
N ASN A 9 -4.24 1.32 -6.26
CA ASN A 9 -4.03 2.18 -7.42
C ASN A 9 -4.41 1.38 -8.68
N GLU A 10 -5.17 1.97 -9.59
CA GLU A 10 -5.54 1.31 -10.86
C GLU A 10 -4.38 1.17 -11.85
N LYS A 11 -3.31 1.95 -11.71
CA LYS A 11 -2.14 1.84 -12.58
C LYS A 11 -1.24 0.68 -12.17
N GLY A 12 -0.82 -0.11 -13.16
CA GLY A 12 0.23 -1.11 -13.00
C GLY A 12 1.59 -0.44 -12.74
N GLY A 13 2.47 -1.12 -12.00
CA GLY A 13 3.84 -0.63 -11.80
C GLY A 13 4.01 0.56 -10.83
N ALA A 14 2.96 1.02 -10.16
CA ALA A 14 3.05 2.10 -9.17
C ALA A 14 3.78 1.69 -7.86
N GLY A 15 4.11 0.41 -7.70
CA GLY A 15 4.84 -0.10 -6.53
C GLY A 15 3.95 -0.54 -5.37
N LYS A 16 2.65 -0.82 -5.61
CA LYS A 16 1.70 -1.29 -4.58
C LYS A 16 2.24 -2.43 -3.76
N SER A 17 2.53 -3.56 -4.38
CA SER A 17 2.98 -4.78 -3.70
C SER A 17 4.30 -4.59 -2.95
N THR A 18 5.25 -3.83 -3.52
CA THR A 18 6.50 -3.49 -2.83
C THR A 18 6.22 -2.68 -1.57
N LEU A 19 5.34 -1.70 -1.65
CA LEU A 19 4.91 -0.91 -0.49
C LEU A 19 4.19 -1.78 0.55
N SER A 20 3.24 -2.63 0.10
CA SER A 20 2.50 -3.55 0.97
C SER A 20 3.45 -4.44 1.79
N VAL A 21 4.48 -5.00 1.16
CA VAL A 21 5.51 -5.81 1.83
C VAL A 21 6.24 -5.01 2.89
N HIS A 22 6.78 -3.83 2.53
CA HIS A 22 7.57 -3.03 3.46
C HIS A 22 6.74 -2.54 4.65
N VAL A 23 5.47 -2.17 4.43
CA VAL A 23 4.56 -1.79 5.51
C VAL A 23 4.22 -2.99 6.40
N ALA A 24 3.97 -4.17 5.82
CA ALA A 24 3.67 -5.38 6.57
C ALA A 24 4.85 -5.80 7.45
N VAL A 25 6.07 -5.83 6.88
CA VAL A 25 7.29 -6.18 7.63
C VAL A 25 7.60 -5.13 8.70
N ALA A 26 7.45 -3.84 8.40
CA ALA A 26 7.63 -2.78 9.39
C ALA A 26 6.69 -2.92 10.60
N CYS A 27 5.42 -3.24 10.35
CA CYS A 27 4.44 -3.51 11.42
C CYS A 27 4.82 -4.75 12.23
N ALA A 28 5.25 -5.84 11.57
CA ALA A 28 5.65 -7.07 12.23
C ALA A 28 6.91 -6.88 13.11
N ILE A 29 7.94 -6.18 12.61
CA ILE A 29 9.14 -5.80 13.38
C ILE A 29 8.76 -4.94 14.60
N SER A 30 7.73 -4.11 14.48
CA SER A 30 7.21 -3.31 15.60
C SER A 30 6.40 -4.11 16.62
N GLY A 31 6.39 -5.45 16.51
CA GLY A 31 5.72 -6.36 17.44
C GLY A 31 4.20 -6.46 17.26
N LEU A 32 3.66 -5.99 16.12
CA LEU A 32 2.23 -6.07 15.83
C LEU A 32 1.90 -7.41 15.15
N LYS A 33 0.74 -7.97 15.49
CA LYS A 33 0.20 -9.11 14.77
C LYS A 33 -0.40 -8.65 13.44
N VAL A 34 0.18 -9.08 12.33
CA VAL A 34 -0.15 -8.61 10.98
C VAL A 34 -0.83 -9.71 10.18
N ALA A 35 -2.00 -9.41 9.58
CA ALA A 35 -2.61 -10.23 8.53
C ALA A 35 -2.31 -9.62 7.17
N ALA A 36 -2.11 -10.46 6.15
CA ALA A 36 -1.84 -10.07 4.77
C ALA A 36 -2.82 -10.75 3.80
N LEU A 37 -3.29 -9.98 2.81
CA LEU A 37 -4.19 -10.46 1.75
C LEU A 37 -3.77 -9.86 0.41
N ASP A 38 -3.46 -10.72 -0.56
CA ASP A 38 -3.21 -10.33 -1.95
C ASP A 38 -4.49 -10.53 -2.78
N LEU A 39 -5.05 -9.45 -3.30
CA LEU A 39 -6.24 -9.50 -4.17
C LEU A 39 -5.87 -9.57 -5.66
N ASP A 40 -4.58 -9.42 -6.03
CA ASP A 40 -4.14 -9.63 -7.42
C ASP A 40 -3.88 -11.12 -7.70
N ARG A 41 -4.95 -11.86 -7.89
CA ARG A 41 -4.90 -13.30 -8.16
C ARG A 41 -4.08 -13.68 -9.41
N ARG A 42 -3.80 -12.74 -10.31
CA ARG A 42 -3.04 -12.98 -11.54
C ARG A 42 -1.56 -12.83 -11.33
N GLN A 43 -1.14 -11.75 -10.70
CA GLN A 43 0.26 -11.44 -10.47
C GLN A 43 0.79 -12.07 -9.18
N ARG A 44 -0.02 -12.10 -8.11
CA ARG A 44 0.34 -12.63 -6.78
C ARG A 44 1.69 -12.11 -6.28
N THR A 45 2.01 -10.85 -6.57
CA THR A 45 3.34 -10.29 -6.28
C THR A 45 3.59 -10.18 -4.79
N PHE A 46 2.57 -9.77 -4.03
CA PHE A 46 2.64 -9.63 -2.58
C PHE A 46 2.82 -11.00 -1.90
N GLU A 47 2.03 -11.97 -2.30
CA GLU A 47 2.11 -13.35 -1.80
C GLU A 47 3.47 -13.98 -2.16
N ARG A 48 3.91 -13.89 -3.42
CA ARG A 48 5.20 -14.44 -3.89
C ARG A 48 6.39 -13.83 -3.17
N TYR A 49 6.30 -12.58 -2.75
CA TYR A 49 7.36 -11.95 -1.97
C TYR A 49 7.54 -12.67 -0.63
N PHE A 50 6.44 -13.00 0.07
CA PHE A 50 6.49 -13.71 1.34
C PHE A 50 6.80 -15.19 1.18
N GLU A 51 6.45 -15.83 0.07
CA GLU A 51 6.95 -17.17 -0.28
C GLU A 51 8.49 -17.16 -0.42
N ASN A 52 9.05 -16.14 -1.07
CA ASN A 52 10.50 -15.96 -1.19
C ASN A 52 11.13 -15.72 0.18
N ARG A 53 10.51 -14.87 1.00
CA ARG A 53 10.97 -14.55 2.36
C ARG A 53 11.03 -15.81 3.24
N ALA A 54 10.00 -16.64 3.22
CA ALA A 54 9.96 -17.89 3.98
C ALA A 54 11.06 -18.86 3.50
N ARG A 55 11.27 -18.98 2.18
CA ARG A 55 12.35 -19.81 1.64
C ARG A 55 13.72 -19.32 2.08
N TRP A 56 13.96 -18.02 2.01
CA TRP A 56 15.23 -17.43 2.41
C TRP A 56 15.48 -17.62 3.91
N SER A 57 14.48 -17.35 4.75
CA SER A 57 14.51 -17.54 6.21
C SER A 57 14.91 -18.97 6.56
N ASN A 58 14.22 -19.96 5.97
CA ASN A 58 14.52 -21.38 6.20
C ASN A 58 15.93 -21.78 5.71
N SER A 59 16.38 -21.23 4.59
CA SER A 59 17.69 -21.59 4.00
C SER A 59 18.87 -20.97 4.75
N ASN A 60 18.65 -19.91 5.52
CA ASN A 60 19.69 -19.18 6.24
C ASN A 60 19.56 -19.30 7.76
N ASP A 61 18.65 -20.16 8.25
CA ASP A 61 18.35 -20.33 9.68
C ASP A 61 18.09 -18.99 10.40
N ALA A 62 17.36 -18.11 9.71
CA ALA A 62 17.04 -16.76 10.16
C ALA A 62 15.56 -16.65 10.54
N ASP A 63 15.28 -16.05 11.68
CA ASP A 63 13.91 -15.79 12.14
C ASP A 63 13.44 -14.41 11.64
N LEU A 64 12.89 -14.38 10.43
CA LEU A 64 12.38 -13.16 9.84
C LEU A 64 10.90 -12.95 10.18
N PRO A 65 10.51 -11.75 10.63
CA PRO A 65 9.10 -11.43 10.90
C PRO A 65 8.21 -11.65 9.67
N MET A 66 7.11 -12.38 9.85
CA MET A 66 6.14 -12.75 8.81
C MET A 66 4.73 -12.35 9.20
N PRO A 67 3.89 -11.87 8.27
CA PRO A 67 2.45 -11.76 8.49
C PRO A 67 1.77 -13.12 8.36
N ASP A 68 0.60 -13.27 8.98
CA ASP A 68 -0.30 -14.37 8.70
C ASP A 68 -1.00 -14.12 7.34
N PHE A 69 -0.78 -14.99 6.34
CA PHE A 69 -1.33 -14.83 5.01
C PHE A 69 -2.71 -15.45 4.89
N PHE A 70 -3.65 -14.72 4.30
CA PHE A 70 -5.02 -15.15 4.04
C PHE A 70 -5.31 -15.18 2.54
N PHE A 71 -6.23 -16.04 2.14
CA PHE A 71 -6.56 -16.25 0.73
C PHE A 71 -8.06 -16.10 0.50
N LEU A 72 -8.39 -15.31 -0.51
CA LEU A 72 -9.78 -15.17 -0.97
C LEU A 72 -10.12 -16.31 -1.94
N GLY A 73 -11.12 -17.12 -1.61
CA GLY A 73 -11.64 -18.17 -2.49
C GLY A 73 -12.21 -17.58 -3.80
N LYS A 74 -12.32 -18.44 -4.84
CA LYS A 74 -13.06 -18.05 -6.03
C LYS A 74 -14.56 -18.19 -5.79
N PRO A 75 -15.40 -17.30 -6.36
CA PRO A 75 -16.84 -17.46 -6.29
C PRO A 75 -17.27 -18.78 -6.97
N ALA A 76 -18.28 -19.43 -6.44
CA ALA A 76 -18.85 -20.66 -6.98
C ALA A 76 -19.97 -20.39 -7.98
N ALA A 77 -20.60 -19.22 -7.92
CA ALA A 77 -21.70 -18.86 -8.79
C ALA A 77 -21.26 -18.73 -10.25
N GLU A 78 -22.05 -19.27 -11.18
CA GLU A 78 -21.80 -19.20 -12.62
C GLU A 78 -22.27 -17.87 -13.24
N ARG A 79 -23.36 -17.31 -12.70
CA ARG A 79 -23.87 -16.04 -13.19
C ARG A 79 -23.03 -14.88 -12.69
N ARG A 80 -22.66 -13.99 -13.58
CA ARG A 80 -21.75 -12.88 -13.29
C ARG A 80 -22.19 -12.04 -12.09
N ALA A 81 -23.46 -11.63 -12.05
CA ALA A 81 -23.98 -10.78 -10.96
C ALA A 81 -23.96 -11.50 -9.61
N GLU A 82 -24.27 -12.79 -9.58
CA GLU A 82 -24.21 -13.62 -8.39
C GLU A 82 -22.77 -13.83 -7.91
N ALA A 83 -21.86 -14.10 -8.87
CA ALA A 83 -20.42 -14.22 -8.58
C ALA A 83 -19.80 -12.92 -8.03
N GLU A 84 -20.18 -11.77 -8.59
CA GLU A 84 -19.74 -10.45 -8.10
C GLU A 84 -20.26 -10.17 -6.67
N ALA A 85 -21.49 -10.53 -6.38
CA ALA A 85 -22.08 -10.40 -5.05
C ALA A 85 -21.41 -11.35 -4.04
N GLU A 86 -21.19 -12.61 -4.43
CA GLU A 86 -20.48 -13.61 -3.62
C GLU A 86 -19.04 -13.16 -3.30
N GLU A 87 -18.30 -12.68 -4.30
CA GLU A 87 -16.93 -12.20 -4.12
C GLU A 87 -16.88 -10.99 -3.17
N THR A 88 -17.83 -10.06 -3.31
CA THR A 88 -17.96 -8.91 -2.42
C THR A 88 -18.18 -9.35 -0.97
N ALA A 89 -19.18 -10.22 -0.75
CA ALA A 89 -19.52 -10.72 0.58
C ALA A 89 -18.38 -11.52 1.22
N ALA A 90 -17.74 -12.41 0.44
CA ALA A 90 -16.60 -13.20 0.90
C ALA A 90 -15.41 -12.31 1.29
N THR A 91 -15.14 -11.25 0.52
CA THR A 91 -14.07 -10.29 0.81
C THR A 91 -14.35 -9.56 2.13
N GLN A 92 -15.57 -9.07 2.33
CA GLN A 92 -15.95 -8.38 3.56
C GLN A 92 -15.86 -9.29 4.78
N ALA A 93 -16.36 -10.54 4.66
CA ALA A 93 -16.29 -11.53 5.74
C ALA A 93 -14.85 -11.87 6.11
N LEU A 94 -13.98 -12.08 5.13
CA LEU A 94 -12.57 -12.38 5.33
C LEU A 94 -11.84 -11.20 6.02
N ILE A 95 -12.10 -9.98 5.58
CA ILE A 95 -11.52 -8.78 6.21
C ILE A 95 -12.00 -8.65 7.66
N SER A 96 -13.27 -8.92 7.94
CA SER A 96 -13.79 -8.92 9.33
C SER A 96 -13.07 -9.94 10.19
N GLN A 97 -12.91 -11.17 9.71
CA GLN A 97 -12.17 -12.23 10.41
C GLN A 97 -10.72 -11.82 10.72
N MET A 98 -10.03 -11.23 9.76
CA MET A 98 -8.67 -10.74 9.96
C MET A 98 -8.61 -9.61 11.00
N ARG A 99 -9.56 -8.68 10.97
CA ARG A 99 -9.65 -7.58 11.95
C ARG A 99 -9.87 -8.04 13.37
N ASP A 100 -10.58 -9.15 13.58
CA ASP A 100 -10.90 -9.66 14.91
C ASP A 100 -9.70 -10.37 15.55
N SER A 101 -8.77 -10.87 14.73
CA SER A 101 -7.64 -11.70 15.19
C SER A 101 -6.27 -11.01 15.11
N HIS A 102 -6.15 -9.84 14.44
CA HIS A 102 -4.89 -9.15 14.20
C HIS A 102 -4.95 -7.68 14.59
N ASP A 103 -3.77 -7.09 14.80
CA ASP A 103 -3.62 -5.66 15.08
C ASP A 103 -3.71 -4.82 13.80
N ILE A 104 -3.09 -5.31 12.73
CA ILE A 104 -3.02 -4.67 11.41
C ILE A 104 -3.42 -5.69 10.35
N VAL A 105 -4.20 -5.24 9.38
CA VAL A 105 -4.55 -6.00 8.17
C VAL A 105 -4.01 -5.23 6.96
N ILE A 106 -3.13 -5.85 6.17
CA ILE A 106 -2.58 -5.26 4.94
C ILE A 106 -3.21 -5.95 3.74
N ILE A 107 -3.81 -5.18 2.85
CA ILE A 107 -4.46 -5.66 1.63
C ILE A 107 -3.78 -5.02 0.42
N ASP A 108 -3.18 -5.84 -0.43
CA ASP A 108 -2.64 -5.41 -1.73
C ASP A 108 -3.74 -5.53 -2.79
N ALA A 109 -4.21 -4.39 -3.29
CA ALA A 109 -5.29 -4.35 -4.28
C ALA A 109 -4.74 -4.48 -5.72
N PRO A 110 -5.46 -5.17 -6.64
CA PRO A 110 -5.06 -5.25 -8.04
C PRO A 110 -5.12 -3.86 -8.71
N GLY A 111 -4.45 -3.76 -9.87
CA GLY A 111 -4.57 -2.58 -10.74
C GLY A 111 -5.86 -2.55 -11.57
N ALA A 112 -6.80 -3.45 -11.30
CA ALA A 112 -8.08 -3.54 -12.01
C ALA A 112 -9.23 -3.30 -11.04
N ASP A 113 -10.30 -2.68 -11.54
CA ASP A 113 -11.55 -2.54 -10.81
C ASP A 113 -12.27 -3.90 -10.72
N THR A 114 -12.24 -4.52 -9.54
CA THR A 114 -12.88 -5.80 -9.24
C THR A 114 -13.83 -5.67 -8.05
N PRO A 115 -14.84 -6.55 -7.91
CA PRO A 115 -15.71 -6.58 -6.74
C PRO A 115 -14.93 -6.69 -5.41
N ALA A 116 -13.90 -7.54 -5.38
CA ALA A 116 -13.02 -7.67 -4.21
C ALA A 116 -12.25 -6.38 -3.90
N SER A 117 -11.73 -5.69 -4.94
CA SER A 117 -11.04 -4.40 -4.77
C SER A 117 -11.98 -3.34 -4.19
N ARG A 118 -13.19 -3.19 -4.74
CA ARG A 118 -14.20 -2.25 -4.23
C ARG A 118 -14.59 -2.54 -2.79
N ALA A 119 -14.82 -3.82 -2.46
CA ALA A 119 -15.12 -4.24 -1.09
C ALA A 119 -13.99 -3.94 -0.11
N ALA A 120 -12.74 -4.20 -0.51
CA ALA A 120 -11.57 -3.87 0.32
C ALA A 120 -11.44 -2.37 0.56
N HIS A 121 -11.60 -1.53 -0.49
CA HIS A 121 -11.58 -0.07 -0.34
C HIS A 121 -12.66 0.42 0.64
N ALA A 122 -13.87 -0.13 0.58
CA ALA A 122 -14.95 0.22 1.50
C ALA A 122 -14.67 -0.21 2.95
N CYS A 123 -13.88 -1.26 3.17
CA CYS A 123 -13.47 -1.73 4.50
C CYS A 123 -12.25 -0.98 5.06
N ALA A 124 -11.50 -0.24 4.23
CA ALA A 124 -10.26 0.40 4.63
C ALA A 124 -10.42 1.41 5.77
N ASP A 125 -9.54 1.38 6.77
CA ASP A 125 -9.37 2.47 7.73
C ASP A 125 -8.35 3.48 7.19
N THR A 126 -7.27 3.00 6.57
CA THR A 126 -6.32 3.79 5.80
C THR A 126 -6.23 3.24 4.38
N LEU A 127 -6.42 4.09 3.39
CA LEU A 127 -6.17 3.78 1.98
C LEU A 127 -4.87 4.47 1.57
N VAL A 128 -3.86 3.70 1.16
CA VAL A 128 -2.59 4.23 0.67
C VAL A 128 -2.53 4.08 -0.85
N THR A 129 -2.39 5.20 -1.55
CA THR A 129 -2.27 5.22 -3.01
C THR A 129 -0.87 5.66 -3.40
N PRO A 130 0.03 4.72 -3.76
CA PRO A 130 1.32 5.08 -4.35
C PRO A 130 1.12 5.64 -5.75
N LEU A 131 1.78 6.75 -6.05
CA LEU A 131 1.73 7.45 -7.34
C LEU A 131 3.15 7.67 -7.84
N ASN A 132 3.46 7.31 -9.09
CA ASN A 132 4.77 7.63 -9.62
C ASN A 132 4.93 9.15 -9.75
N ASP A 133 6.18 9.61 -9.71
CA ASP A 133 6.53 11.03 -9.74
C ASP A 133 6.39 11.62 -11.16
N SER A 134 5.16 11.61 -11.69
CA SER A 134 4.84 12.07 -13.05
C SER A 134 3.47 12.74 -13.11
N PHE A 135 3.35 13.82 -13.87
CA PHE A 135 2.06 14.46 -14.15
C PHE A 135 1.06 13.50 -14.84
N ILE A 136 1.55 12.55 -15.64
CA ILE A 136 0.71 11.53 -16.29
C ILE A 136 -0.03 10.67 -15.26
N ASP A 137 0.53 10.53 -14.07
CA ASP A 137 -0.10 9.73 -13.01
C ASP A 137 -1.19 10.50 -12.24
N PHE A 138 -1.25 11.82 -12.41
CA PHE A 138 -2.34 12.65 -11.83
C PHE A 138 -3.70 12.38 -12.45
N ASP A 139 -3.74 11.91 -13.70
CA ASP A 139 -4.99 11.45 -14.34
C ASP A 139 -5.68 10.35 -13.52
N LEU A 140 -4.93 9.69 -12.63
CA LEU A 140 -5.49 8.77 -11.65
C LEU A 140 -6.39 9.46 -10.63
N LEU A 141 -6.21 10.75 -10.37
CA LEU A 141 -6.94 11.51 -9.35
C LEU A 141 -8.00 12.41 -9.97
N ALA A 142 -7.65 13.11 -11.04
CA ALA A 142 -8.55 14.02 -11.74
C ALA A 142 -8.00 14.34 -13.14
N GLU A 143 -8.88 14.76 -14.03
CA GLU A 143 -8.47 15.41 -15.28
C GLU A 143 -7.74 16.71 -14.97
N ILE A 144 -6.60 16.93 -15.62
CA ILE A 144 -5.82 18.17 -15.47
C ILE A 144 -5.72 18.82 -16.84
N ASP A 145 -6.12 20.09 -16.92
CA ASP A 145 -5.91 20.87 -18.12
C ASP A 145 -4.40 21.05 -18.37
N PRO A 146 -3.85 20.59 -19.50
CA PRO A 146 -2.41 20.61 -19.75
C PRO A 146 -1.84 22.04 -19.95
N VAL A 147 -2.70 23.03 -20.22
CA VAL A 147 -2.31 24.40 -20.49
C VAL A 147 -2.40 25.26 -19.24
N THR A 148 -3.55 25.21 -18.56
CA THR A 148 -3.81 26.04 -17.37
C THR A 148 -3.37 25.37 -16.07
N GLY A 149 -3.29 24.03 -16.04
CA GLY A 149 -3.07 23.24 -14.83
C GLY A 149 -4.33 23.11 -13.96
N ASP A 150 -5.48 23.55 -14.46
CA ASP A 150 -6.73 23.49 -13.71
C ASP A 150 -7.20 22.05 -13.54
N VAL A 151 -7.73 21.78 -12.37
CA VAL A 151 -8.28 20.46 -11.99
C VAL A 151 -9.72 20.37 -12.50
N GLY A 152 -9.95 19.44 -13.41
CA GLY A 152 -11.26 19.12 -13.97
C GLY A 152 -12.06 18.13 -13.10
N LYS A 153 -12.68 17.15 -13.76
CA LYS A 153 -13.49 16.12 -13.11
C LYS A 153 -12.63 15.12 -12.36
N PRO A 154 -13.15 14.53 -11.25
CA PRO A 154 -12.51 13.37 -10.63
C PRO A 154 -12.34 12.22 -11.65
N SER A 155 -11.28 11.45 -11.47
CA SER A 155 -11.07 10.23 -12.25
C SER A 155 -11.98 9.09 -11.78
N VAL A 156 -12.05 8.02 -12.56
CA VAL A 156 -12.76 6.78 -12.19
C VAL A 156 -12.27 6.24 -10.85
N TYR A 157 -10.96 6.25 -10.61
CA TYR A 157 -10.40 5.81 -9.33
C TYR A 157 -10.81 6.71 -8.16
N ALA A 158 -10.75 8.02 -8.33
CA ALA A 158 -11.19 8.96 -7.30
C ALA A 158 -12.70 8.81 -7.00
N GLU A 159 -13.52 8.56 -8.03
CA GLU A 159 -14.93 8.25 -7.86
C GLU A 159 -15.15 6.94 -7.08
N MET A 160 -14.39 5.89 -7.39
CA MET A 160 -14.45 4.62 -6.63
C MET A 160 -14.09 4.82 -5.15
N VAL A 161 -13.05 5.61 -4.85
CA VAL A 161 -12.69 5.94 -3.46
C VAL A 161 -13.79 6.74 -2.78
N TRP A 162 -14.44 7.66 -3.51
CA TRP A 162 -15.57 8.43 -2.99
C TRP A 162 -16.76 7.54 -2.65
N GLU A 163 -17.11 6.59 -3.51
CA GLU A 163 -18.16 5.60 -3.23
C GLU A 163 -17.80 4.73 -2.02
N ALA A 164 -16.56 4.28 -1.91
CA ALA A 164 -16.08 3.53 -0.74
C ALA A 164 -16.27 4.34 0.57
N ARG A 165 -15.99 5.64 0.54
CA ARG A 165 -16.21 6.55 1.68
C ARG A 165 -17.69 6.67 2.05
N LYS A 166 -18.57 6.77 1.05
CA LYS A 166 -20.03 6.81 1.29
C LYS A 166 -20.53 5.51 1.93
N LEU A 167 -20.10 4.36 1.40
CA LEU A 167 -20.46 3.06 1.96
C LEU A 167 -20.00 2.91 3.41
N LYS A 168 -18.77 3.33 3.71
CA LYS A 168 -18.25 3.29 5.07
C LYS A 168 -18.98 4.24 6.01
N ALA A 169 -19.34 5.42 5.55
CA ALA A 169 -20.13 6.39 6.33
C ALA A 169 -21.54 5.86 6.61
N ALA A 170 -22.17 5.20 5.63
CA ALA A 170 -23.50 4.59 5.78
C ALA A 170 -23.50 3.48 6.84
N SER A 171 -22.41 2.75 7.00
CA SER A 171 -22.20 1.75 8.06
C SER A 171 -21.77 2.34 9.41
N LYS A 172 -21.82 3.66 9.58
CA LYS A 172 -21.36 4.40 10.77
C LYS A 172 -19.88 4.15 11.11
N GLY A 173 -19.09 3.76 10.12
CA GLY A 173 -17.64 3.59 10.25
C GLY A 173 -16.91 4.94 10.36
N LYS A 174 -15.68 4.90 10.88
CA LYS A 174 -14.79 6.07 10.84
C LYS A 174 -14.46 6.40 9.39
N PRO A 175 -14.30 7.69 9.03
CA PRO A 175 -13.87 8.08 7.69
C PRO A 175 -12.58 7.38 7.27
N ILE A 176 -12.49 7.01 5.99
CA ILE A 176 -11.27 6.46 5.40
C ILE A 176 -10.22 7.56 5.36
N ASP A 177 -9.06 7.32 5.99
CA ASP A 177 -7.88 8.17 5.85
C ASP A 177 -7.21 7.85 4.51
N TRP A 178 -7.50 8.66 3.49
CA TRP A 178 -6.89 8.49 2.17
C TRP A 178 -5.54 9.18 2.13
N VAL A 179 -4.49 8.40 1.99
CA VAL A 179 -3.09 8.81 1.97
C VAL A 179 -2.52 8.59 0.59
N LEU A 180 -2.05 9.65 0.00
CA LEU A 180 -1.33 9.56 -1.27
C LEU A 180 0.16 9.71 -1.00
N MET A 181 0.98 8.86 -1.59
CA MET A 181 2.42 8.95 -1.50
C MET A 181 3.06 8.95 -2.89
N ARG A 182 4.08 9.78 -3.08
CA ARG A 182 4.86 9.75 -4.30
C ARG A 182 5.86 8.60 -4.25
N ASN A 183 5.91 7.82 -5.31
CA ASN A 183 6.85 6.71 -5.44
C ASN A 183 7.80 6.93 -6.62
N ARG A 184 8.94 6.27 -6.60
CA ARG A 184 9.98 6.39 -7.63
C ARG A 184 10.43 7.83 -7.84
N LEU A 185 10.63 8.54 -6.74
CA LEU A 185 11.13 9.91 -6.80
C LEU A 185 12.50 9.95 -7.50
N SER A 186 12.58 10.71 -8.60
CA SER A 186 13.86 10.92 -9.29
C SER A 186 14.74 11.90 -8.53
N PRO A 187 16.05 11.66 -8.39
CA PRO A 187 16.96 12.63 -7.75
C PRO A 187 17.21 13.87 -8.62
N LEU A 188 16.97 13.80 -9.93
CA LEU A 188 17.52 14.73 -10.92
C LEU A 188 16.67 15.97 -11.27
N ASP A 189 15.38 16.03 -10.87
CA ASP A 189 14.50 17.14 -11.31
C ASP A 189 13.82 17.87 -10.14
N ALA A 190 14.56 18.77 -9.51
CA ALA A 190 14.05 19.56 -8.38
C ALA A 190 12.90 20.53 -8.77
N LYS A 191 12.88 21.06 -10.01
CA LYS A 191 11.81 21.97 -10.47
C LYS A 191 10.51 21.22 -10.70
N ASN A 192 10.59 20.06 -11.36
CA ASN A 192 9.43 19.23 -11.61
C ASN A 192 8.84 18.68 -10.30
N LYS A 193 9.71 18.24 -9.37
CA LYS A 193 9.29 17.80 -8.03
C LYS A 193 8.46 18.83 -7.27
N ARG A 194 8.86 20.11 -7.33
CA ARG A 194 8.14 21.21 -6.68
C ARG A 194 6.78 21.40 -7.34
N ARG A 195 6.73 21.51 -8.67
CA ARG A 195 5.48 21.67 -9.42
C ARG A 195 4.50 20.51 -9.18
N VAL A 196 5.00 19.28 -9.20
CA VAL A 196 4.24 18.07 -8.88
C VAL A 196 3.72 18.12 -7.43
N GLY A 197 4.56 18.54 -6.50
CA GLY A 197 4.18 18.71 -5.09
C GLY A 197 3.09 19.75 -4.88
N ASP A 198 3.22 20.92 -5.52
CA ASP A 198 2.24 22.01 -5.43
C ASP A 198 0.89 21.60 -6.03
N ALA A 199 0.90 20.92 -7.18
CA ALA A 199 -0.30 20.39 -7.82
C ALA A 199 -0.99 19.33 -6.94
N LEU A 200 -0.23 18.42 -6.33
CA LEU A 200 -0.78 17.44 -5.37
C LEU A 200 -1.38 18.10 -4.13
N ALA A 201 -0.76 19.15 -3.60
CA ALA A 201 -1.28 19.87 -2.46
C ALA A 201 -2.63 20.54 -2.78
N ALA A 202 -2.75 21.14 -3.97
CA ALA A 202 -4.01 21.71 -4.45
C ALA A 202 -5.10 20.64 -4.64
N LEU A 203 -4.76 19.49 -5.25
CA LEU A 203 -5.65 18.35 -5.41
C LEU A 203 -6.11 17.78 -4.06
N ALA A 204 -5.20 17.70 -3.08
CA ALA A 204 -5.46 17.17 -1.76
C ALA A 204 -6.62 17.91 -1.05
N GLN A 205 -6.63 19.23 -1.15
CA GLN A 205 -7.70 20.05 -0.57
C GLN A 205 -9.06 19.83 -1.27
N ARG A 206 -9.03 19.59 -2.56
CA ARG A 206 -10.25 19.48 -3.38
C ARG A 206 -10.88 18.08 -3.31
N ILE A 207 -10.06 17.04 -3.34
CA ILE A 207 -10.50 15.63 -3.39
C ILE A 207 -10.55 15.01 -1.99
N GLY A 208 -9.85 15.60 -1.01
CA GLY A 208 -9.89 15.17 0.38
C GLY A 208 -8.98 13.98 0.68
N PHE A 209 -7.75 13.98 0.17
CA PHE A 209 -6.68 13.09 0.61
C PHE A 209 -5.59 13.89 1.32
N ARG A 210 -4.66 13.22 1.98
CA ARG A 210 -3.44 13.82 2.50
C ARG A 210 -2.21 13.25 1.81
N VAL A 211 -1.16 14.04 1.70
CA VAL A 211 0.10 13.62 1.06
C VAL A 211 1.07 13.17 2.15
N ALA A 212 1.64 11.99 1.99
CA ALA A 212 2.71 11.44 2.82
C ALA A 212 4.08 11.59 2.14
N PRO A 213 5.19 11.47 2.90
CA PRO A 213 6.53 11.36 2.34
C PRO A 213 6.62 10.26 1.29
N GLY A 214 7.39 10.50 0.25
CA GLY A 214 7.56 9.56 -0.85
C GLY A 214 8.79 8.67 -0.70
N LEU A 215 8.90 7.67 -1.58
CA LEU A 215 10.05 6.78 -1.69
C LEU A 215 10.80 7.08 -2.99
N SER A 216 12.13 7.18 -2.91
CA SER A 216 13.00 7.37 -4.08
C SER A 216 13.09 6.10 -4.92
N GLU A 217 13.30 6.25 -6.24
CA GLU A 217 13.56 5.10 -7.10
C GLU A 217 14.94 4.52 -6.77
N ARG A 218 14.96 3.23 -6.42
CA ARG A 218 16.18 2.50 -6.08
C ARG A 218 16.13 1.07 -6.61
N VAL A 219 17.24 0.62 -7.16
CA VAL A 219 17.37 -0.75 -7.71
C VAL A 219 17.19 -1.81 -6.61
N ILE A 220 17.61 -1.50 -5.39
CA ILE A 220 17.56 -2.40 -4.24
C ILE A 220 16.16 -2.98 -3.99
N TYR A 221 15.08 -2.24 -4.22
CA TYR A 221 13.72 -2.76 -4.07
C TYR A 221 13.40 -3.93 -5.02
N ARG A 222 14.06 -3.97 -6.19
CA ARG A 222 13.91 -5.06 -7.17
C ARG A 222 14.82 -6.24 -6.82
N GLU A 223 16.03 -5.98 -6.39
CA GLU A 223 17.01 -7.00 -6.00
C GLU A 223 16.55 -7.81 -4.80
N MET A 224 15.94 -7.16 -3.82
CA MET A 224 15.42 -7.81 -2.61
C MET A 224 14.24 -8.75 -2.86
N PHE A 225 13.49 -8.57 -3.94
CA PHE A 225 12.32 -9.40 -4.26
C PHE A 225 12.65 -10.90 -4.32
N THR A 226 13.75 -11.26 -4.94
CA THR A 226 14.15 -12.66 -5.13
C THR A 226 14.46 -13.40 -3.83
N ALA A 227 14.96 -12.67 -2.84
CA ALA A 227 15.22 -13.17 -1.50
C ALA A 227 14.04 -12.94 -0.53
N GLY A 228 13.04 -12.16 -0.92
CA GLY A 228 11.95 -11.77 -0.02
C GLY A 228 12.39 -10.88 1.13
N LEU A 229 13.55 -10.23 1.00
CA LEU A 229 14.10 -9.32 2.00
C LEU A 229 13.56 -7.90 1.79
N THR A 230 13.56 -7.12 2.85
CA THR A 230 13.22 -5.69 2.83
C THR A 230 14.41 -4.85 3.28
N LEU A 231 14.30 -3.54 3.13
CA LEU A 231 15.30 -2.61 3.68
C LEU A 231 15.50 -2.76 5.20
N LEU A 232 14.52 -3.35 5.88
CA LEU A 232 14.50 -3.49 7.33
C LEU A 232 15.31 -4.72 7.79
N ASP A 233 15.55 -5.65 6.89
CA ASP A 233 16.31 -6.87 7.16
C ASP A 233 17.84 -6.67 6.92
N LEU A 234 18.22 -5.54 6.31
CA LEU A 234 19.63 -5.18 6.11
C LEU A 234 20.21 -4.68 7.43
N THR A 235 20.95 -5.53 8.12
CA THR A 235 21.72 -5.16 9.30
C THR A 235 23.21 -4.98 8.94
N ASP A 236 23.93 -4.15 9.70
CA ASP A 236 25.38 -3.92 9.47
C ASP A 236 26.22 -5.21 9.59
N GLU A 237 25.70 -6.23 10.30
CA GLU A 237 26.43 -7.46 10.62
C GLU A 237 26.15 -8.65 9.68
N GLY A 238 25.10 -8.58 8.83
CA GLY A 238 24.62 -9.75 8.06
C GLY A 238 24.51 -9.54 6.55
N ALA A 239 24.69 -8.33 6.04
CA ALA A 239 24.57 -8.08 4.61
C ALA A 239 25.87 -8.45 3.90
N SER A 240 25.84 -9.48 3.06
CA SER A 240 26.91 -9.80 2.09
C SER A 240 27.12 -8.70 1.04
N ALA A 241 26.28 -7.66 1.02
CA ALA A 241 26.43 -6.44 0.24
C ALA A 241 26.76 -5.28 1.19
N SER A 242 27.77 -4.50 0.87
CA SER A 242 28.18 -3.31 1.63
C SER A 242 26.98 -2.39 1.87
N PHE A 243 26.61 -2.19 3.14
CA PHE A 243 25.57 -1.25 3.55
C PHE A 243 25.96 0.16 3.11
N THR A 244 25.23 0.74 2.19
CA THR A 244 25.56 2.02 1.57
C THR A 244 24.74 3.17 2.17
N LEU A 245 25.24 4.40 2.02
CA LEU A 245 24.48 5.61 2.38
C LEU A 245 23.09 5.65 1.69
N SER A 246 22.99 5.05 0.50
CA SER A 246 21.71 4.91 -0.20
C SER A 246 20.71 4.03 0.55
N HIS A 247 21.18 2.98 1.23
CA HIS A 247 20.31 2.11 2.04
C HIS A 247 19.84 2.82 3.31
N VAL A 248 20.72 3.58 3.96
CA VAL A 248 20.38 4.41 5.12
C VAL A 248 19.27 5.42 4.75
N ALA A 249 19.44 6.12 3.63
CA ALA A 249 18.44 7.08 3.16
C ALA A 249 17.11 6.39 2.82
N ALA A 250 17.13 5.21 2.20
CA ALA A 250 15.93 4.45 1.90
C ALA A 250 15.18 4.00 3.17
N ARG A 251 15.91 3.56 4.20
CA ARG A 251 15.31 3.22 5.52
C ARG A 251 14.69 4.45 6.17
N GLN A 252 15.35 5.61 6.09
CA GLN A 252 14.80 6.85 6.63
C GLN A 252 13.52 7.26 5.90
N GLU A 253 13.47 7.18 4.56
CA GLU A 253 12.27 7.44 3.75
C GLU A 253 11.11 6.52 4.18
N LEU A 254 11.38 5.23 4.39
CA LEU A 254 10.37 4.27 4.86
C LEU A 254 9.89 4.59 6.28
N ARG A 255 10.81 4.96 7.19
CA ARG A 255 10.47 5.40 8.55
C ARG A 255 9.56 6.63 8.53
N ASP A 256 9.91 7.64 7.73
CA ASP A 256 9.12 8.87 7.60
C ASP A 256 7.71 8.57 7.05
N LEU A 257 7.61 7.66 6.10
CA LEU A 257 6.33 7.17 5.59
C LEU A 257 5.53 6.48 6.69
N MET A 258 6.12 5.53 7.44
CA MET A 258 5.43 4.81 8.51
C MET A 258 4.90 5.75 9.58
N LEU A 259 5.66 6.77 9.97
CA LEU A 259 5.21 7.82 10.90
C LEU A 259 4.04 8.63 10.31
N ALA A 260 4.14 8.96 9.02
CA ALA A 260 3.09 9.71 8.32
C ALA A 260 1.79 8.90 8.15
N LEU A 261 1.82 7.59 8.14
CA LEU A 261 0.61 6.75 8.09
C LEU A 261 -0.24 6.86 9.36
N LYS A 262 0.32 7.33 10.48
CA LYS A 262 -0.38 7.54 11.76
C LYS A 262 -1.12 6.29 12.23
N LEU A 263 -0.51 5.13 12.07
CA LEU A 263 -1.12 3.84 12.41
C LEU A 263 -1.35 3.74 13.92
N PRO A 264 -2.49 3.17 14.34
CA PRO A 264 -2.72 2.90 15.75
C PRO A 264 -1.64 1.94 16.27
N LYS A 265 -1.21 2.12 17.51
CA LYS A 265 -0.14 1.36 18.18
C LYS A 265 1.30 1.62 17.68
N ILE A 266 1.50 2.37 16.60
CA ILE A 266 2.81 2.88 16.19
C ILE A 266 2.91 4.33 16.63
N LYS A 267 3.54 4.58 17.79
CA LYS A 267 3.67 5.92 18.38
C LYS A 267 5.14 6.35 18.42
N GLY A 268 5.50 7.30 17.55
CA GLY A 268 6.82 7.93 17.55
C GLY A 268 7.95 7.06 16.99
N THR A 269 9.14 7.64 16.91
CA THR A 269 10.33 6.99 16.34
C THR A 269 10.84 5.79 17.14
N ALA A 270 10.57 5.74 18.45
CA ALA A 270 10.98 4.64 19.32
C ALA A 270 10.14 3.36 19.13
N THR A 271 8.96 3.47 18.51
CA THR A 271 8.06 2.33 18.27
C THR A 271 8.20 1.78 16.85
N VAL A 272 8.83 2.53 15.96
CA VAL A 272 9.25 2.06 14.64
C VAL A 272 10.63 1.45 14.85
N GLY A 273 10.70 0.15 15.15
CA GLY A 273 11.87 -0.57 15.64
C GLY A 273 13.03 -0.73 14.64
N PHE A 274 13.23 0.26 13.75
CA PHE A 274 14.32 0.23 12.76
C PHE A 274 14.82 1.63 12.42
#